data_3cdd60d7a675237a2957730cdf8b7252
#
_entry.id   3cdd60d7a675237a2957730cdf8b7252
#
_cell.length_a   1.000
_cell.length_b   1.000
_cell.length_c   1.000
_cell.angle_alpha   90.00
_cell.angle_beta   90.00
_cell.angle_gamma   90.00
#
_symmetry.space_group_name_H-M   'P 1'
#
loop_
_entity.id
_entity.type
_entity.pdbx_description
1 polymer ?
#
loop_
_entity_poly.entity_id
_entity_poly.type
_entity_poly.pdbx_seq_one_letter_code
_entity_poly.pdbx_strand_id
1 'polypeptide(L)'
;MMISSRDTKKLQAILDRIADTMTTASERGRVANYIPELANVSNDRFGIAVVPIDGETLIAGDADILFSIQSISKVFTLTLALEKYGNTIWDRVGREPSGDPFNSIVQLELERGVPRNPFINAGAIVVADLLVEGRGPEQAIDEIL
;
A
#
# COMPACT_ATOMS: atom_id res chain seq x y z
N MET A 1 17.86 15.69 9.55
CA MET A 1 17.44 17.08 9.88
C MET A 1 16.10 16.98 10.58
N MET A 2 16.07 17.22 11.88
CA MET A 2 14.82 17.17 12.67
C MET A 2 13.85 18.26 12.19
N ILE A 3 12.58 17.91 12.06
CA ILE A 3 11.52 18.87 11.74
C ILE A 3 11.37 19.80 12.95
N SER A 4 11.45 21.11 12.75
CA SER A 4 11.29 22.07 13.85
C SER A 4 9.82 22.10 14.32
N SER A 5 9.59 22.42 15.61
CA SER A 5 8.24 22.58 16.15
C SER A 5 7.39 23.61 15.36
N ARG A 6 8.03 24.61 14.76
CA ARG A 6 7.37 25.57 13.88
C ARG A 6 6.91 24.95 12.56
N ASP A 7 7.73 24.04 12.00
CA ASP A 7 7.38 23.37 10.74
C ASP A 7 6.32 22.29 10.96
N THR A 8 6.36 21.59 12.10
CA THR A 8 5.30 20.66 12.52
C THR A 8 3.93 21.34 12.57
N LYS A 9 3.85 22.53 13.22
CA LYS A 9 2.59 23.31 13.27
C LYS A 9 2.10 23.75 11.89
N LYS A 10 3.02 24.16 11.02
CA LYS A 10 2.68 24.52 9.64
C LYS A 10 2.16 23.33 8.86
N LEU A 11 2.81 22.17 9.00
CA LEU A 11 2.42 20.92 8.33
C LEU A 11 1.03 20.50 8.81
N GLN A 12 0.78 20.49 10.12
CA GLN A 12 -0.54 20.18 10.66
C GLN A 12 -1.63 21.11 10.07
N ALA A 13 -1.39 22.42 10.05
CA ALA A 13 -2.34 23.37 9.46
C ALA A 13 -2.60 23.15 7.96
N ILE A 14 -1.63 22.59 7.23
CA ILE A 14 -1.81 22.18 5.84
C ILE A 14 -2.71 20.95 5.75
N LEU A 15 -2.48 19.94 6.60
CA LEU A 15 -3.28 18.71 6.64
C LEU A 15 -4.74 19.02 7.00
N ASP A 16 -4.97 19.86 8.01
CA ASP A 16 -6.31 20.30 8.44
C ASP A 16 -7.05 20.96 7.28
N ARG A 17 -6.40 21.88 6.57
CA ARG A 17 -6.98 22.56 5.40
C ARG A 17 -7.28 21.59 4.24
N ILE A 18 -6.43 20.57 4.03
CA ILE A 18 -6.70 19.54 3.03
C ILE A 18 -7.94 18.74 3.42
N ALA A 19 -8.04 18.30 4.68
CA ALA A 19 -9.19 17.56 5.18
C ALA A 19 -10.49 18.38 5.05
N ASP A 20 -10.48 19.64 5.43
CA ASP A 20 -11.63 20.55 5.28
C ASP A 20 -12.05 20.71 3.80
N THR A 21 -11.06 20.86 2.91
CA THR A 21 -11.31 20.97 1.47
C THR A 21 -11.97 19.70 0.92
N MET A 22 -11.47 18.55 1.34
CA MET A 22 -12.01 17.26 0.90
C MET A 22 -13.41 16.99 1.46
N THR A 23 -13.70 17.42 2.68
CA THR A 23 -15.03 17.29 3.30
C THR A 23 -16.09 18.08 2.52
N THR A 24 -15.70 19.23 1.97
CA THR A 24 -16.60 20.12 1.21
C THR A 24 -16.59 19.87 -0.30
N ALA A 25 -15.75 18.97 -0.80
CA ALA A 25 -15.64 18.66 -2.21
C ALA A 25 -16.95 18.06 -2.76
N SER A 26 -17.44 18.61 -3.88
CA SER A 26 -18.65 18.13 -4.55
C SER A 26 -18.42 16.84 -5.35
N GLU A 27 -17.19 16.63 -5.80
CA GLU A 27 -16.80 15.44 -6.59
C GLU A 27 -15.82 14.59 -5.76
N ARG A 28 -16.32 13.50 -5.20
CA ARG A 28 -15.56 12.60 -4.32
C ARG A 28 -15.25 11.25 -4.98
N GLY A 29 -15.48 11.13 -6.27
CA GLY A 29 -15.29 9.88 -6.99
C GLY A 29 -16.38 8.84 -6.67
N ARG A 30 -16.04 7.55 -6.84
CA ARG A 30 -16.94 6.42 -6.58
C ARG A 30 -16.25 5.41 -5.70
N VAL A 31 -17.00 4.84 -4.79
CA VAL A 31 -16.56 3.68 -3.99
C VAL A 31 -16.34 2.48 -4.91
N ALA A 32 -15.28 1.73 -4.68
CA ALA A 32 -15.01 0.50 -5.39
C ALA A 32 -16.14 -0.52 -5.13
N ASN A 33 -16.68 -1.14 -6.19
CA ASN A 33 -17.81 -2.07 -6.08
C ASN A 33 -17.52 -3.46 -6.66
N TYR A 34 -16.28 -3.74 -7.05
CA TYR A 34 -15.87 -5.04 -7.55
C TYR A 34 -15.66 -6.09 -6.44
N ILE A 35 -15.63 -5.64 -5.18
CA ILE A 35 -15.67 -6.47 -3.97
C ILE A 35 -16.84 -5.96 -3.13
N PRO A 36 -17.83 -6.84 -2.76
CA PRO A 36 -19.04 -6.41 -2.06
C PRO A 36 -18.78 -5.63 -0.77
N GLU A 37 -17.77 -6.04 0.00
CA GLU A 37 -17.39 -5.39 1.26
C GLU A 37 -16.91 -3.94 1.05
N LEU A 38 -16.21 -3.66 -0.05
CA LEU A 38 -15.76 -2.32 -0.40
C LEU A 38 -16.94 -1.41 -0.79
N ALA A 39 -17.95 -1.96 -1.43
CA ALA A 39 -19.12 -1.20 -1.86
C ALA A 39 -19.94 -0.62 -0.67
N ASN A 40 -19.77 -1.17 0.53
CA ASN A 40 -20.44 -0.71 1.75
C ASN A 40 -19.70 0.41 2.48
N VAL A 41 -18.53 0.82 2.00
CA VAL A 41 -17.75 1.91 2.61
C VAL A 41 -18.38 3.26 2.26
N SER A 42 -18.47 4.17 3.25
CA SER A 42 -18.97 5.53 2.99
C SER A 42 -18.05 6.29 2.04
N ASN A 43 -18.64 6.96 1.05
CA ASN A 43 -17.93 7.84 0.13
C ASN A 43 -17.52 9.19 0.77
N ASP A 44 -18.04 9.49 1.97
CA ASP A 44 -17.79 10.76 2.65
C ASP A 44 -16.53 10.75 3.51
N ARG A 45 -15.85 9.63 3.60
CA ARG A 45 -14.67 9.49 4.43
C ARG A 45 -13.42 10.01 3.73
N PHE A 46 -12.64 10.77 4.49
CA PHE A 46 -11.32 11.23 4.09
C PHE A 46 -10.40 11.30 5.29
N GLY A 47 -9.30 10.59 5.27
CA GLY A 47 -8.26 10.64 6.28
C GLY A 47 -6.89 10.85 5.65
N ILE A 48 -6.02 11.59 6.32
CA ILE A 48 -4.63 11.78 5.92
C ILE A 48 -3.74 11.68 7.15
N ALA A 49 -2.63 10.95 7.02
CA ALA A 49 -1.61 10.84 8.04
C ALA A 49 -0.23 11.09 7.43
N VAL A 50 0.62 11.79 8.17
CA VAL A 50 2.03 12.00 7.82
C VAL A 50 2.88 11.58 8.99
N VAL A 51 3.81 10.67 8.73
CA VAL A 51 4.75 10.15 9.72
C VAL A 51 6.15 10.66 9.37
N PRO A 52 6.65 11.72 10.02
CA PRO A 52 8.01 12.19 9.84
C PRO A 52 9.00 11.17 10.41
N ILE A 53 10.24 11.15 9.90
CA ILE A 53 11.31 10.28 10.41
C ILE A 53 11.61 10.62 11.88
N ASP A 54 11.60 11.91 12.23
CA ASP A 54 11.96 12.43 13.55
C ASP A 54 10.80 13.27 14.11
N GLY A 55 9.68 12.66 14.49
CA GLY A 55 8.59 13.44 15.04
C GLY A 55 7.32 12.64 15.30
N GLU A 56 6.34 13.31 15.89
CA GLU A 56 5.03 12.76 16.13
C GLU A 56 4.24 12.63 14.82
N THR A 57 3.41 11.60 14.74
CA THR A 57 2.48 11.42 13.64
C THR A 57 1.47 12.56 13.60
N LEU A 58 1.31 13.16 12.43
CA LEU A 58 0.34 14.20 12.16
C LEU A 58 -0.85 13.62 11.41
N ILE A 59 -2.05 13.87 11.85
CA ILE A 59 -3.28 13.33 11.27
C ILE A 59 -4.32 14.42 11.05
N ALA A 60 -5.19 14.23 10.05
CA ALA A 60 -6.37 15.06 9.86
C ALA A 60 -7.50 14.27 9.19
N GLY A 61 -8.75 14.71 9.40
CA GLY A 61 -9.94 14.03 8.93
C GLY A 61 -10.17 12.71 9.64
N ASP A 62 -10.65 11.70 8.91
CA ASP A 62 -11.03 10.37 9.41
C ASP A 62 -9.83 9.41 9.56
N ALA A 63 -8.64 9.90 9.90
CA ALA A 63 -7.40 9.13 9.90
C ALA A 63 -7.38 7.94 10.89
N ASP A 64 -8.22 8.00 11.95
CA ASP A 64 -8.37 6.93 12.94
C ASP A 64 -9.41 5.86 12.53
N ILE A 65 -10.07 6.02 11.40
CA ILE A 65 -11.06 5.05 10.93
C ILE A 65 -10.38 3.91 10.21
N LEU A 66 -10.66 2.68 10.64
CA LEU A 66 -10.14 1.47 10.01
C LEU A 66 -10.64 1.35 8.56
N PHE A 67 -9.74 0.94 7.67
CA PHE A 67 -10.03 0.69 6.27
C PHE A 67 -9.35 -0.60 5.79
N SER A 68 -9.82 -1.14 4.66
CA SER A 68 -9.19 -2.32 4.07
C SER A 68 -7.85 -1.95 3.44
N ILE A 69 -6.77 -2.60 3.86
CA ILE A 69 -5.40 -2.32 3.42
C ILE A 69 -5.19 -2.57 1.92
N GLN A 70 -5.94 -3.51 1.32
CA GLN A 70 -5.86 -3.85 -0.11
C GLN A 70 -4.40 -3.99 -0.59
N SER A 71 -4.06 -3.43 -1.75
CA SER A 71 -2.72 -3.51 -2.34
C SER A 71 -1.63 -2.75 -1.60
N ILE A 72 -1.93 -2.01 -0.55
CA ILE A 72 -0.90 -1.44 0.34
C ILE A 72 -0.11 -2.57 1.01
N SER A 73 -0.74 -3.72 1.25
CA SER A 73 -0.10 -4.92 1.79
C SER A 73 1.15 -5.35 1.02
N LYS A 74 1.20 -5.10 -0.29
CA LYS A 74 2.36 -5.45 -1.14
C LYS A 74 3.66 -4.77 -0.71
N VAL A 75 3.57 -3.57 -0.14
CA VAL A 75 4.75 -2.85 0.38
C VAL A 75 5.31 -3.57 1.60
N PHE A 76 4.44 -3.99 2.52
CA PHE A 76 4.85 -4.70 3.73
C PHE A 76 5.41 -6.09 3.40
N THR A 77 4.73 -6.86 2.57
CA THR A 77 5.19 -8.20 2.16
C THR A 77 6.52 -8.12 1.43
N LEU A 78 6.72 -7.14 0.54
CA LEU A 78 8.01 -6.93 -0.12
C LEU A 78 9.11 -6.56 0.87
N THR A 79 8.81 -5.71 1.85
CA THR A 79 9.79 -5.31 2.88
C THR A 79 10.26 -6.52 3.68
N LEU A 80 9.34 -7.37 4.14
CA LEU A 80 9.66 -8.61 4.86
C LEU A 80 10.45 -9.59 3.99
N ALA A 81 10.07 -9.73 2.72
CA ALA A 81 10.80 -10.59 1.79
C ALA A 81 12.24 -10.09 1.56
N LEU A 82 12.43 -8.78 1.42
CA LEU A 82 13.76 -8.17 1.29
C LEU A 82 14.61 -8.36 2.55
N GLU A 83 14.01 -8.22 3.73
CA GLU A 83 14.70 -8.48 4.99
C GLU A 83 15.18 -9.92 5.08
N LYS A 84 14.34 -10.87 4.69
CA LYS A 84 14.60 -12.31 4.83
C LYS A 84 15.53 -12.87 3.74
N TYR A 85 15.33 -12.47 2.50
CA TYR A 85 15.98 -13.06 1.33
C TYR A 85 16.96 -12.09 0.63
N GLY A 86 16.97 -10.83 1.00
CA GLY A 86 17.84 -9.83 0.37
C GLY A 86 17.63 -9.76 -1.13
N ASN A 87 18.73 -9.70 -1.87
CA ASN A 87 18.70 -9.53 -3.32
C ASN A 87 18.27 -10.78 -4.09
N THR A 88 18.20 -11.97 -3.46
CA THR A 88 17.82 -13.20 -4.16
C THR A 88 16.36 -13.20 -4.62
N ILE A 89 15.51 -12.34 -4.06
CA ILE A 89 14.14 -12.18 -4.54
C ILE A 89 14.08 -11.76 -6.01
N TRP A 90 15.10 -11.05 -6.49
CA TRP A 90 15.17 -10.55 -7.87
C TRP A 90 15.44 -11.62 -8.90
N ASP A 91 15.76 -12.84 -8.46
CA ASP A 91 15.86 -14.01 -9.35
C ASP A 91 14.45 -14.52 -9.75
N ARG A 92 13.42 -14.17 -8.96
CA ARG A 92 12.04 -14.62 -9.17
C ARG A 92 11.06 -13.52 -9.57
N VAL A 93 11.40 -12.27 -9.34
CA VAL A 93 10.58 -11.11 -9.70
C VAL A 93 11.47 -9.98 -10.20
N GLY A 94 11.08 -9.33 -11.29
CA GLY A 94 11.82 -8.22 -11.88
C GLY A 94 11.68 -6.91 -11.11
N ARG A 95 12.31 -5.86 -11.66
CA ARG A 95 12.30 -4.48 -11.14
C ARG A 95 11.92 -3.47 -12.22
N GLU A 96 11.25 -3.94 -13.27
CA GLU A 96 10.88 -3.13 -14.42
C GLU A 96 9.47 -2.56 -14.27
N PRO A 97 9.21 -1.35 -14.76
CA PRO A 97 7.86 -0.83 -14.78
C PRO A 97 6.96 -1.69 -15.67
N SER A 98 5.72 -1.89 -15.26
CA SER A 98 4.72 -2.53 -16.10
C SER A 98 4.14 -1.51 -17.09
N GLY A 99 4.10 -1.87 -18.38
CA GLY A 99 3.39 -1.11 -19.40
C GLY A 99 1.90 -1.45 -19.48
N ASP A 100 1.47 -2.52 -18.81
CA ASP A 100 0.11 -3.06 -18.82
C ASP A 100 -0.58 -2.87 -17.47
N PRO A 101 -1.92 -3.02 -17.43
CA PRO A 101 -2.67 -2.99 -16.19
C PRO A 101 -2.12 -3.98 -15.16
N PHE A 102 -2.09 -3.59 -13.88
CA PHE A 102 -1.51 -4.33 -12.77
C PHE A 102 -2.09 -5.76 -12.56
N ASN A 103 -3.24 -6.05 -13.14
CA ASN A 103 -3.95 -7.33 -13.09
C ASN A 103 -3.84 -8.14 -14.40
N SER A 104 -3.01 -7.72 -15.36
CA SER A 104 -2.81 -8.45 -16.62
C SER A 104 -2.06 -9.75 -16.37
N ILE A 105 -2.64 -10.87 -16.84
CA ILE A 105 -2.02 -12.20 -16.82
C ILE A 105 -1.27 -12.45 -18.14
N VAL A 106 -1.71 -11.85 -19.22
CA VAL A 106 -1.13 -12.01 -20.56
C VAL A 106 0.36 -11.63 -20.56
N GLN A 107 0.71 -10.56 -19.84
CA GLN A 107 2.10 -10.15 -19.73
C GLN A 107 2.97 -11.18 -19.02
N LEU A 108 2.45 -11.89 -18.02
CA LEU A 108 3.18 -12.95 -17.32
C LEU A 108 3.55 -14.11 -18.25
N GLU A 109 2.68 -14.48 -19.20
CA GLU A 109 2.95 -15.48 -20.21
C GLU A 109 4.07 -15.03 -21.16
N LEU A 110 4.03 -13.77 -21.61
CA LEU A 110 5.08 -13.19 -22.45
C LEU A 110 6.44 -13.15 -21.76
N GLU A 111 6.45 -13.00 -20.45
CA GLU A 111 7.64 -12.91 -19.59
C GLU A 111 8.09 -14.27 -19.02
N ARG A 112 7.57 -15.36 -19.58
CA ARG A 112 7.95 -16.74 -19.21
C ARG A 112 7.73 -17.05 -17.72
N GLY A 113 6.72 -16.45 -17.12
CA GLY A 113 6.36 -16.69 -15.73
C GLY A 113 7.15 -15.86 -14.69
N VAL A 114 8.04 -14.96 -15.11
CA VAL A 114 8.75 -14.05 -14.20
C VAL A 114 8.06 -12.67 -14.22
N PRO A 115 7.37 -12.27 -13.16
CA PRO A 115 6.68 -10.97 -13.14
C PRO A 115 7.67 -9.81 -13.21
N ARG A 116 7.31 -8.74 -13.91
CA ARG A 116 8.17 -7.55 -14.10
C ARG A 116 8.54 -6.82 -12.81
N ASN A 117 7.62 -6.77 -11.86
CA ASN A 117 7.88 -6.13 -10.58
C ASN A 117 6.95 -6.68 -9.48
N PRO A 118 7.29 -6.45 -8.19
CA PRO A 118 6.54 -7.00 -7.05
C PRO A 118 5.19 -6.33 -6.81
N PHE A 119 4.86 -5.23 -7.48
CA PHE A 119 3.64 -4.45 -7.22
C PHE A 119 2.48 -4.76 -8.18
N ILE A 120 2.74 -5.40 -9.33
CA ILE A 120 1.67 -6.04 -10.11
C ILE A 120 1.18 -7.29 -9.37
N ASN A 121 -0.05 -7.73 -9.64
CA ASN A 121 -0.65 -8.85 -8.91
C ASN A 121 0.17 -10.14 -9.01
N ALA A 122 0.67 -10.48 -10.19
CA ALA A 122 1.54 -11.63 -10.39
C ALA A 122 2.82 -11.56 -9.56
N GLY A 123 3.46 -10.39 -9.50
CA GLY A 123 4.66 -10.18 -8.68
C GLY A 123 4.39 -10.26 -7.19
N ALA A 124 3.27 -9.71 -6.73
CA ALA A 124 2.87 -9.82 -5.33
C ALA A 124 2.61 -11.28 -4.89
N ILE A 125 2.07 -12.11 -5.80
CA ILE A 125 1.90 -13.56 -5.55
C ILE A 125 3.25 -14.24 -5.40
N VAL A 126 4.24 -13.93 -6.25
CA VAL A 126 5.60 -14.48 -6.13
C VAL A 126 6.27 -14.06 -4.82
N VAL A 127 6.11 -12.80 -4.41
CA VAL A 127 6.64 -12.33 -3.12
C VAL A 127 5.96 -13.04 -1.95
N ALA A 128 4.64 -13.23 -2.00
CA ALA A 128 3.91 -13.98 -0.98
C ALA A 128 4.35 -15.46 -0.92
N ASP A 129 4.55 -16.09 -2.08
CA ASP A 129 5.05 -17.47 -2.18
C ASP A 129 6.41 -17.63 -1.49
N LEU A 130 7.34 -16.70 -1.69
CA LEU A 130 8.62 -16.67 -0.97
C LEU A 130 8.44 -16.61 0.56
N LEU A 131 7.49 -15.81 1.05
CA LEU A 131 7.24 -15.69 2.48
C LEU A 131 6.61 -16.95 3.08
N VAL A 132 5.85 -17.73 2.29
CA VAL A 132 5.24 -18.98 2.70
C VAL A 132 6.24 -20.16 2.62
N GLU A 133 7.31 -20.03 1.85
CA GLU A 133 8.29 -21.09 1.62
C GLU A 133 8.90 -21.60 2.94
N GLY A 134 8.75 -22.91 3.20
CA GLY A 134 9.22 -23.56 4.42
C GLY A 134 8.36 -23.36 5.67
N ARG A 135 7.19 -22.73 5.54
CA ARG A 135 6.21 -22.52 6.61
C ARG A 135 4.77 -22.52 6.05
N GLY A 136 3.80 -22.71 6.90
CA GLY A 136 2.39 -22.64 6.49
C GLY A 136 1.94 -21.19 6.20
N PRO A 137 0.86 -21.00 5.43
CA PRO A 137 0.33 -19.67 5.13
C PRO A 137 -0.11 -18.89 6.38
N GLU A 138 -0.61 -19.56 7.42
CA GLU A 138 -1.01 -18.94 8.68
C GLU A 138 0.18 -18.24 9.35
N GLN A 139 1.34 -18.92 9.44
CA GLN A 139 2.55 -18.33 10.03
C GLN A 139 3.08 -17.14 9.23
N ALA A 140 2.93 -17.16 7.90
CA ALA A 140 3.32 -16.03 7.06
C ALA A 140 2.39 -14.82 7.26
N ILE A 141 1.09 -15.05 7.47
CA ILE A 141 0.12 -13.99 7.78
C ILE A 141 0.41 -13.36 9.15
N ASP A 142 0.67 -14.18 10.18
CA ASP A 142 0.99 -13.68 11.52
C ASP A 142 2.26 -12.82 11.56
N GLU A 143 3.19 -13.03 10.64
CA GLU A 143 4.41 -12.20 10.52
C GLU A 143 4.15 -10.85 9.83
N ILE A 144 3.11 -10.78 9.00
CA ILE A 144 2.73 -9.56 8.25
C ILE A 144 1.87 -8.62 9.11
N LEU A 145 1.07 -9.17 10.02
CA LEU A 145 0.14 -8.45 10.89
C LEU A 145 0.76 -8.03 12.22
#